data_e0d64a75a106843a3ee315bf58b29b4a
#
_entry.id   e0d64a75a106843a3ee315bf58b29b4a
#
_cell.length_a   1.000
_cell.length_b   1.000
_cell.length_c   1.000
_cell.angle_alpha   90.00
_cell.angle_beta   90.00
_cell.angle_gamma   90.00
#
_symmetry.space_group_name_H-M   'P 1'
#
loop_
_entity.id
_entity.type
_entity.pdbx_description
1 polymer ?
#
loop_
_entity_poly.entity_id
_entity_poly.type
_entity_poly.pdbx_seq_one_letter_code
_entity_poly.pdbx_strand_id
1 'polypeptide(L)'
;MTTLELNNICKKVLAQGCMELGLIEKEEDIGKYYMHGVSHHLGIDVHDVTVEGVKLMPGSVITDEPGLYIDEWEIGIRIEDDLLITQDGCQVLSAGIIKEPEEIEAFMAQ
;
A
#
# COMPACT_ATOMS: atom_id res chain seq x y z
N MET A 1 0.60 2.41 16.34
CA MET A 1 0.84 1.45 15.23
C MET A 1 2.22 1.71 14.65
N THR A 2 2.93 0.67 14.29
CA THR A 2 4.22 0.73 13.61
C THR A 2 4.04 0.45 12.12
N THR A 3 5.04 0.76 11.30
CA THR A 3 5.02 0.40 9.86
C THR A 3 4.96 -1.12 9.66
N LEU A 4 5.55 -1.90 10.56
CA LEU A 4 5.48 -3.36 10.51
C LEU A 4 4.04 -3.88 10.74
N GLU A 5 3.34 -3.32 11.72
CA GLU A 5 1.93 -3.69 11.97
C GLU A 5 1.06 -3.31 10.77
N LEU A 6 1.29 -2.14 10.19
CA LEU A 6 0.60 -1.70 8.98
C LEU A 6 0.84 -2.67 7.81
N ASN A 7 2.09 -3.08 7.62
CA ASN A 7 2.45 -4.04 6.58
C ASN A 7 1.77 -5.41 6.80
N ASN A 8 1.67 -5.86 8.03
CA ASN A 8 0.96 -7.12 8.35
C ASN A 8 -0.53 -7.05 8.04
N ILE A 9 -1.17 -5.90 8.28
CA ILE A 9 -2.57 -5.67 7.88
C ILE A 9 -2.71 -5.72 6.37
N CYS A 10 -1.82 -5.04 5.65
CA CYS A 10 -1.80 -5.05 4.18
C CYS A 10 -1.68 -6.48 3.62
N LYS A 11 -0.74 -7.25 4.14
CA LYS A 11 -0.54 -8.66 3.73
C LYS A 11 -1.80 -9.49 3.91
N LYS A 12 -2.53 -9.32 5.01
CA LYS A 12 -3.79 -10.04 5.25
C LYS A 12 -4.86 -9.68 4.23
N VAL A 13 -5.02 -8.40 3.94
CA VAL A 13 -6.00 -7.91 2.95
C VAL A 13 -5.68 -8.45 1.56
N LEU A 14 -4.42 -8.34 1.15
CA LEU A 14 -3.97 -8.84 -0.17
C LEU A 14 -4.08 -10.36 -0.25
N ALA A 15 -3.73 -11.09 0.81
CA ALA A 15 -3.85 -12.55 0.86
C ALA A 15 -5.30 -12.98 0.72
N GLN A 16 -6.22 -12.32 1.40
CA GLN A 16 -7.65 -12.59 1.28
C GLN A 16 -8.13 -12.42 -0.16
N GLY A 17 -7.76 -11.33 -0.81
CA GLY A 17 -8.10 -11.09 -2.22
C GLY A 17 -7.50 -12.14 -3.14
N CYS A 18 -6.24 -12.53 -2.94
CA CYS A 18 -5.57 -13.56 -3.74
C CYS A 18 -6.18 -14.95 -3.54
N MET A 19 -6.64 -15.28 -2.33
CA MET A 19 -7.38 -16.52 -2.08
C MET A 19 -8.72 -16.53 -2.80
N GLU A 20 -9.45 -15.42 -2.79
CA GLU A 20 -10.71 -15.27 -3.54
C GLU A 20 -10.52 -15.41 -5.05
N LEU A 21 -9.39 -14.95 -5.58
CA LEU A 21 -9.03 -15.09 -6.99
C LEU A 21 -8.48 -16.48 -7.34
N GLY A 22 -8.27 -17.35 -6.37
CA GLY A 22 -7.71 -18.69 -6.58
C GLY A 22 -6.20 -18.70 -6.85
N LEU A 23 -5.49 -17.61 -6.55
CA LEU A 23 -4.04 -17.49 -6.78
C LEU A 23 -3.19 -18.19 -5.71
N ILE A 24 -3.67 -18.17 -4.47
CA ILE A 24 -3.01 -18.82 -3.32
C ILE A 24 -4.04 -19.60 -2.51
N GLU A 25 -3.59 -20.63 -1.79
CA GLU A 25 -4.46 -21.46 -0.93
C GLU A 25 -4.43 -21.02 0.53
N LYS A 26 -3.35 -20.40 0.99
CA LYS A 26 -3.15 -19.96 2.39
C LYS A 26 -2.48 -18.60 2.44
N GLU A 27 -2.76 -17.91 3.54
CA GLU A 27 -2.29 -16.54 3.79
C GLU A 27 -0.76 -16.41 3.69
N GLU A 28 -0.02 -17.40 4.16
CA GLU A 28 1.45 -17.39 4.15
C GLU A 28 2.05 -17.32 2.75
N ASP A 29 1.31 -17.71 1.73
CA ASP A 29 1.78 -17.72 0.34
C ASP A 29 1.73 -16.35 -0.34
N ILE A 30 1.24 -15.31 0.33
CA ILE A 30 1.12 -13.96 -0.24
C ILE A 30 2.46 -13.38 -0.71
N GLY A 31 3.56 -13.79 -0.11
CA GLY A 31 4.89 -13.34 -0.50
C GLY A 31 5.28 -13.63 -1.94
N LYS A 32 4.58 -14.55 -2.60
CA LYS A 32 4.77 -14.82 -4.03
C LYS A 32 4.35 -13.64 -4.91
N TYR A 33 3.33 -12.89 -4.49
CA TYR A 33 2.72 -11.80 -5.27
C TYR A 33 2.92 -10.42 -4.67
N TYR A 34 3.34 -10.35 -3.41
CA TYR A 34 3.62 -9.10 -2.70
C TYR A 34 4.91 -9.24 -1.90
N MET A 35 5.97 -8.58 -2.36
CA MET A 35 7.32 -8.78 -1.86
C MET A 35 8.00 -7.51 -1.34
N HIS A 36 7.27 -6.43 -1.09
CA HIS A 36 7.82 -5.20 -0.54
C HIS A 36 7.01 -4.70 0.67
N GLY A 37 7.51 -3.67 1.36
CA GLY A 37 6.79 -3.03 2.45
C GLY A 37 5.66 -2.15 1.94
N VAL A 38 4.58 -2.01 2.73
CA VAL A 38 3.43 -1.18 2.35
C VAL A 38 3.69 0.31 2.50
N SER A 39 4.71 0.69 3.28
CA SER A 39 4.88 2.08 3.70
C SER A 39 6.33 2.42 3.98
N HIS A 40 6.69 3.64 3.67
CA HIS A 40 7.93 4.28 4.13
C HIS A 40 7.66 5.73 4.48
N HIS A 41 8.55 6.33 5.29
CA HIS A 41 8.47 7.75 5.60
C HIS A 41 8.88 8.60 4.39
N LEU A 42 8.24 9.75 4.27
CA LEU A 42 8.58 10.80 3.30
C LEU A 42 9.13 12.01 4.04
N GLY A 43 10.16 12.62 3.48
CA GLY A 43 10.79 13.80 4.03
C GLY A 43 11.74 14.43 3.02
N ILE A 44 12.97 14.73 3.45
CA ILE A 44 14.00 15.26 2.56
C ILE A 44 14.34 14.22 1.50
N ASP A 45 14.48 12.95 1.91
CA ASP A 45 14.64 11.82 1.00
C ASP A 45 13.28 11.16 0.74
N VAL A 46 13.11 10.60 -0.46
CA VAL A 46 11.89 9.85 -0.83
C VAL A 46 11.67 8.64 0.08
N HIS A 47 12.72 7.93 0.42
CA HIS A 47 12.75 6.92 1.48
C HIS A 47 13.50 7.53 2.68
N ASP A 48 12.77 8.35 3.44
CA ASP A 48 13.39 9.13 4.49
C ASP A 48 13.79 8.26 5.69
N VAL A 49 14.75 8.75 6.45
CA VAL A 49 15.29 8.03 7.62
C VAL A 49 14.23 7.87 8.69
N THR A 50 14.23 6.70 9.33
CA THR A 50 13.38 6.41 10.48
C THR A 50 14.06 5.38 11.38
N VAL A 51 13.56 5.25 12.59
CA VAL A 51 13.97 4.20 13.51
C VAL A 51 12.96 3.06 13.45
N GLU A 52 13.43 1.86 13.14
CA GLU A 52 12.56 0.68 13.07
C GLU A 52 11.85 0.40 14.40
N GLY A 53 10.61 -0.05 14.31
CA GLY A 53 9.80 -0.43 15.47
C GLY A 53 9.22 0.73 16.26
N VAL A 54 9.48 1.97 15.84
CA VAL A 54 8.87 3.16 16.46
C VAL A 54 7.43 3.31 15.98
N LYS A 55 6.54 3.68 16.89
CA LYS A 55 5.15 3.98 16.55
C LYS A 55 5.06 5.21 15.64
N LEU A 56 4.15 5.14 14.69
CA LEU A 56 3.79 6.30 13.87
C LEU A 56 3.24 7.41 14.76
N MET A 57 3.76 8.61 14.59
CA MET A 57 3.41 9.78 15.40
C MET A 57 2.60 10.79 14.57
N PRO A 58 1.68 11.52 15.18
CA PRO A 58 1.02 12.65 14.52
C PRO A 58 2.04 13.60 13.91
N GLY A 59 1.81 14.02 12.67
CA GLY A 59 2.73 14.84 11.89
C GLY A 59 3.66 14.05 10.98
N SER A 60 3.77 12.74 11.14
CA SER A 60 4.52 11.89 10.19
C SER A 60 3.79 11.83 8.85
N VAL A 61 4.55 11.88 7.76
CA VAL A 61 4.04 11.63 6.41
C VAL A 61 4.64 10.32 5.92
N ILE A 62 3.77 9.41 5.52
CA ILE A 62 4.16 8.07 5.05
C ILE A 62 3.43 7.74 3.75
N THR A 63 3.96 6.76 3.01
CA THR A 63 3.23 6.17 1.88
C THR A 63 2.29 5.07 2.36
N ASP A 64 1.29 4.78 1.55
CA ASP A 64 0.48 3.57 1.59
C ASP A 64 0.45 3.02 0.17
N GLU A 65 1.26 1.97 -0.08
CA GLU A 65 1.57 1.54 -1.44
C GLU A 65 1.45 0.03 -1.65
N PRO A 66 0.28 -0.56 -1.35
CA PRO A 66 0.06 -1.97 -1.62
C PRO A 66 0.15 -2.27 -3.12
N GLY A 67 0.64 -3.46 -3.45
CA GLY A 67 0.74 -3.90 -4.83
C GLY A 67 0.64 -5.40 -4.97
N LEU A 68 0.23 -5.84 -6.15
CA LEU A 68 0.23 -7.24 -6.54
C LEU A 68 0.96 -7.39 -7.87
N TYR A 69 1.86 -8.37 -7.92
CA TYR A 69 2.70 -8.63 -9.08
C TYR A 69 2.53 -10.11 -9.46
N ILE A 70 1.72 -10.36 -10.48
CA ILE A 70 1.22 -11.70 -10.83
C ILE A 70 1.88 -12.13 -12.14
N ASP A 71 2.97 -12.89 -12.04
CA ASP A 71 3.75 -13.32 -13.19
C ASP A 71 2.92 -14.16 -14.17
N GLU A 72 2.06 -15.04 -13.66
CA GLU A 72 1.21 -15.93 -14.48
C GLU A 72 0.27 -15.15 -15.39
N TRP A 73 -0.10 -13.94 -14.99
CA TRP A 73 -0.98 -13.04 -15.74
C TRP A 73 -0.25 -11.89 -16.42
N GLU A 74 1.06 -11.79 -16.21
CA GLU A 74 1.89 -10.70 -16.71
C GLU A 74 1.33 -9.32 -16.29
N ILE A 75 0.83 -9.23 -15.05
CA ILE A 75 0.21 -8.02 -14.48
C ILE A 75 0.94 -7.61 -13.21
N GLY A 76 1.25 -6.31 -13.11
CA GLY A 76 1.67 -5.66 -11.87
C GLY A 76 0.83 -4.42 -11.64
N ILE A 77 0.25 -4.30 -10.45
CA ILE A 77 -0.57 -3.14 -10.05
C ILE A 77 -0.11 -2.69 -8.68
N ARG A 78 0.21 -1.41 -8.56
CA ARG A 78 0.46 -0.72 -7.29
C ARG A 78 -0.35 0.57 -7.26
N ILE A 79 -1.06 0.80 -6.17
CA ILE A 79 -1.77 2.06 -5.91
C ILE A 79 -1.10 2.66 -4.69
N GLU A 80 -0.64 3.90 -4.82
CA GLU A 80 0.13 4.59 -3.80
C GLU A 80 -0.52 5.91 -3.43
N ASP A 81 -0.72 6.10 -2.15
CA ASP A 81 -1.17 7.34 -1.55
C ASP A 81 -0.16 7.85 -0.54
N ASP A 82 -0.14 9.17 -0.34
CA ASP A 82 0.61 9.83 0.72
C ASP A 82 -0.34 10.14 1.88
N LEU A 83 0.05 9.73 3.08
CA LEU A 83 -0.75 9.87 4.28
C LEU A 83 -0.08 10.78 5.30
N LEU A 84 -0.82 11.76 5.80
CA LEU A 84 -0.45 12.51 7.01
C LEU A 84 -1.07 11.81 8.21
N ILE A 85 -0.24 11.36 9.14
CA ILE A 85 -0.70 10.76 10.40
C ILE A 85 -1.24 11.86 11.31
N THR A 86 -2.43 11.67 11.82
CA THR A 86 -3.09 12.57 12.77
C THR A 86 -3.25 11.89 14.14
N GLN A 87 -3.73 12.62 15.14
CA GLN A 87 -3.99 12.04 16.46
C GLN A 87 -5.03 10.92 16.42
N ASP A 88 -6.02 11.04 15.53
CA ASP A 88 -7.19 10.15 15.49
C ASP A 88 -7.16 9.17 14.31
N GLY A 89 -6.17 9.27 13.43
CA GLY A 89 -6.09 8.43 12.24
C GLY A 89 -5.11 8.99 11.21
N CYS A 90 -5.58 9.21 9.99
CA CYS A 90 -4.76 9.79 8.93
C CYS A 90 -5.59 10.64 7.96
N GLN A 91 -4.90 11.53 7.27
CA GLN A 91 -5.43 12.28 6.15
C GLN A 91 -4.73 11.83 4.87
N VAL A 92 -5.49 11.47 3.85
CA VAL A 92 -4.95 11.10 2.53
C VAL A 92 -4.64 12.37 1.77
N LEU A 93 -3.35 12.70 1.62
CA LEU A 93 -2.90 13.93 0.95
C LEU A 93 -3.15 13.87 -0.56
N SER A 94 -3.10 12.68 -1.14
CA SER A 94 -3.31 12.41 -2.56
C SER A 94 -4.76 12.04 -2.93
N ALA A 95 -5.73 12.34 -2.07
CA ALA A 95 -7.14 11.95 -2.26
C ALA A 95 -7.76 12.48 -3.57
N GLY A 96 -7.25 13.60 -4.11
CA GLY A 96 -7.74 14.19 -5.36
C GLY A 96 -7.27 13.47 -6.63
N ILE A 97 -6.35 12.51 -6.52
CA ILE A 97 -5.85 11.74 -7.66
C ILE A 97 -6.79 10.56 -7.94
N ILE A 98 -7.24 10.43 -9.18
CA ILE A 98 -8.11 9.32 -9.59
C ILE A 98 -7.38 7.98 -9.52
N LYS A 99 -8.07 6.93 -9.05
CA LYS A 99 -7.52 5.58 -8.86
C LYS A 99 -8.42 4.48 -9.41
N GLU A 100 -9.72 4.74 -9.50
CA GLU A 100 -10.68 3.76 -10.00
C GLU A 100 -10.48 3.52 -11.49
N PRO A 101 -10.52 2.26 -11.98
CA PRO A 101 -10.30 1.94 -13.38
C PRO A 101 -11.21 2.73 -14.32
N GLU A 102 -12.49 2.85 -13.99
CA GLU A 102 -13.49 3.55 -14.81
C GLU A 102 -13.18 5.05 -14.93
N GLU A 103 -12.72 5.67 -13.84
CA GLU A 103 -12.33 7.09 -13.83
C GLU A 103 -11.07 7.33 -14.67
N ILE A 104 -10.10 6.42 -14.57
CA ILE A 104 -8.86 6.48 -15.35
C ILE A 104 -9.17 6.30 -16.84
N GLU A 105 -9.99 5.32 -17.19
CA GLU A 105 -10.43 5.07 -18.58
C GLU A 105 -11.12 6.29 -19.16
N ALA A 106 -12.07 6.87 -18.42
CA ALA A 106 -12.78 8.07 -18.85
C ALA A 106 -11.86 9.28 -19.04
N PHE A 107 -10.90 9.47 -18.14
CA PHE A 107 -9.91 10.54 -18.24
C PHE A 107 -9.00 10.36 -19.45
N MET A 108 -8.53 9.15 -19.69
CA MET A 108 -7.62 8.83 -20.81
C MET A 108 -8.31 8.88 -22.17
N ALA A 109 -9.63 8.76 -22.22
CA ALA A 109 -10.42 8.83 -23.46
C ALA A 109 -10.70 10.25 -23.95
N GLN A 110 -10.27 11.25 -23.22
CA GLN A 110 -10.50 12.67 -23.57
C GLN A 110 -9.67 13.12 -24.77
#